data_3a682cbaff57f551a32080461ff18c35
#
_entry.id   3a682cbaff57f551a32080461ff18c35
#
_cell.length_a   1.000
_cell.length_b   1.000
_cell.length_c   1.000
_cell.angle_alpha   90.00
_cell.angle_beta   90.00
_cell.angle_gamma   90.00
#
_symmetry.space_group_name_H-M   'P 1'
#
loop_
_entity.id
_entity.type
_entity.pdbx_description
1 polymer ?
#
loop_
_entity_poly.entity_id
_entity_poly.type
_entity_poly.pdbx_seq_one_letter_code
_entity_poly.pdbx_strand_id
1 'polypeptide(L)'
;MTLLHTTDLMAGYGQSIVLHGVSFDMKAHEAVAVIGKNGMSKSTFFKTLVGLLPVHSGRIEFMGQDITRMPVFERARMGIGYVPQGRLLFGQLTVEENLLTSLNTGRLKKIPDLVYELFPVLSQMKDRKAGNLSGGQQQMVAIGRALTAGPSLLILDEPTEGIQPSIIKEIAAALIKLQQATDCTVLLSEQVLSFAVSVADRLVVLERGAVVHSCGKGAGDVDAVKAFLTI
;
A
#
# COMPACT_ATOMS: atom_id res chain seq x y z
N MET A 1 4.11 18.79 5.43
CA MET A 1 5.44 18.19 5.75
C MET A 1 5.58 16.94 4.89
N THR A 2 6.74 16.73 4.25
CA THR A 2 7.01 15.52 3.46
C THR A 2 7.15 14.33 4.41
N LEU A 3 6.41 13.27 4.15
CA LEU A 3 6.44 12.03 4.94
C LEU A 3 7.42 11.02 4.36
N LEU A 4 7.32 10.79 3.05
CA LEU A 4 8.17 9.87 2.28
C LEU A 4 8.81 10.62 1.12
N HIS A 5 10.11 10.43 0.92
CA HIS A 5 10.84 11.01 -0.19
C HIS A 5 11.84 10.01 -0.75
N THR A 6 11.93 9.93 -2.07
CA THR A 6 12.99 9.17 -2.75
C THR A 6 13.71 10.06 -3.74
N THR A 7 15.03 9.90 -3.83
CA THR A 7 15.89 10.63 -4.77
C THR A 7 16.68 9.65 -5.62
N ASP A 8 16.50 9.72 -6.93
CA ASP A 8 17.22 8.95 -7.95
C ASP A 8 17.34 7.46 -7.61
N LEU A 9 16.25 6.87 -7.11
CA LEU A 9 16.20 5.52 -6.58
C LEU A 9 16.39 4.49 -7.69
N MET A 10 17.46 3.70 -7.61
CA MET A 10 17.72 2.55 -8.47
C MET A 10 17.67 1.27 -7.64
N ALA A 11 16.89 0.30 -8.07
CA ALA A 11 16.73 -1.00 -7.41
C ALA A 11 16.31 -2.08 -8.41
N GLY A 12 16.42 -3.34 -7.99
CA GLY A 12 16.03 -4.46 -8.83
C GLY A 12 16.41 -5.81 -8.22
N TYR A 13 16.53 -6.81 -9.05
CA TYR A 13 16.75 -8.21 -8.63
C TYR A 13 18.13 -8.68 -9.07
N GLY A 14 19.02 -8.93 -8.11
CA GLY A 14 20.41 -9.31 -8.41
C GLY A 14 21.11 -8.22 -9.22
N GLN A 15 21.57 -8.54 -10.42
CA GLN A 15 22.22 -7.58 -11.34
C GLN A 15 21.21 -6.83 -12.24
N SER A 16 19.96 -7.24 -12.26
CA SER A 16 18.94 -6.62 -13.12
C SER A 16 18.36 -5.40 -12.44
N ILE A 17 18.65 -4.22 -12.97
CA ILE A 17 18.05 -2.95 -12.52
C ILE A 17 16.66 -2.84 -13.14
N VAL A 18 15.67 -2.53 -12.31
CA VAL A 18 14.24 -2.45 -12.66
C VAL A 18 13.67 -1.06 -12.37
N LEU A 19 14.19 -0.38 -11.36
CA LEU A 19 13.89 1.04 -11.10
C LEU A 19 15.03 1.90 -11.59
N HIS A 20 14.72 2.92 -12.37
CA HIS A 20 15.67 3.75 -13.09
C HIS A 20 15.59 5.22 -12.65
N GLY A 21 16.12 5.54 -11.46
CA GLY A 21 16.17 6.92 -10.96
C GLY A 21 14.80 7.44 -10.49
N VAL A 22 14.04 6.62 -9.73
CA VAL A 22 12.73 7.05 -9.23
C VAL A 22 12.88 8.11 -8.16
N SER A 23 12.51 9.35 -8.51
CA SER A 23 12.34 10.46 -7.56
C SER A 23 10.85 10.68 -7.31
N PHE A 24 10.45 10.57 -6.04
CA PHE A 24 9.05 10.59 -5.61
C PHE A 24 8.96 11.25 -4.23
N ASP A 25 7.93 12.03 -4.02
CA ASP A 25 7.62 12.61 -2.71
C ASP A 25 6.17 12.34 -2.34
N MET A 26 5.89 12.33 -1.05
CA MET A 26 4.55 12.16 -0.50
C MET A 26 4.41 12.96 0.79
N LYS A 27 3.33 13.72 0.92
CA LYS A 27 3.03 14.50 2.11
C LYS A 27 2.34 13.62 3.16
N ALA A 28 2.43 14.04 4.42
CA ALA A 28 1.61 13.44 5.48
C ALA A 28 0.11 13.66 5.16
N HIS A 29 -0.73 12.68 5.50
CA HIS A 29 -2.18 12.64 5.29
C HIS A 29 -2.61 12.64 3.80
N GLU A 30 -1.68 12.46 2.87
CA GLU A 30 -1.96 12.36 1.44
C GLU A 30 -2.26 10.90 1.06
N ALA A 31 -3.23 10.69 0.15
CA ALA A 31 -3.35 9.41 -0.55
C ALA A 31 -2.77 9.53 -1.95
N VAL A 32 -1.82 8.66 -2.28
CA VAL A 32 -1.20 8.62 -3.60
C VAL A 32 -1.41 7.26 -4.23
N ALA A 33 -1.88 7.23 -5.48
CA ALA A 33 -1.94 6.03 -6.29
C ALA A 33 -0.84 6.02 -7.35
N VAL A 34 -0.02 4.97 -7.32
CA VAL A 34 0.96 4.66 -8.35
C VAL A 34 0.29 3.82 -9.42
N ILE A 35 0.07 4.41 -10.59
CA ILE A 35 -0.63 3.83 -11.73
C ILE A 35 0.38 3.29 -12.74
N GLY A 36 0.06 2.16 -13.35
CA GLY A 36 0.86 1.56 -14.42
C GLY A 36 0.38 0.17 -14.77
N LYS A 37 0.69 -0.28 -15.98
CA LYS A 37 0.37 -1.64 -16.43
C LYS A 37 1.12 -2.70 -15.61
N ASN A 38 0.75 -3.96 -15.79
CA ASN A 38 1.52 -5.09 -15.25
C ASN A 38 2.94 -5.07 -15.82
N GLY A 39 3.92 -5.39 -14.96
CA GLY A 39 5.34 -5.37 -15.35
C GLY A 39 6.00 -3.99 -15.35
N MET A 40 5.29 -2.90 -15.04
CA MET A 40 5.85 -1.53 -15.01
C MET A 40 6.57 -1.18 -13.68
N SER A 41 6.92 -2.21 -12.89
CA SER A 41 7.79 -2.09 -11.71
C SER A 41 7.15 -1.50 -10.44
N LYS A 42 5.82 -1.39 -10.37
CA LYS A 42 5.09 -0.88 -9.18
C LYS A 42 5.45 -1.67 -7.92
N SER A 43 5.28 -3.00 -7.98
CA SER A 43 5.62 -3.88 -6.84
C SER A 43 7.11 -3.85 -6.49
N THR A 44 8.01 -3.66 -7.48
CA THR A 44 9.44 -3.48 -7.24
C THR A 44 9.69 -2.20 -6.45
N PHE A 45 9.05 -1.10 -6.82
CA PHE A 45 9.12 0.16 -6.09
C PHE A 45 8.64 0.00 -4.64
N PHE A 46 7.47 -0.61 -4.42
CA PHE A 46 6.92 -0.82 -3.08
C PHE A 46 7.79 -1.75 -2.23
N LYS A 47 8.27 -2.86 -2.80
CA LYS A 47 9.21 -3.77 -2.10
C LYS A 47 10.51 -3.06 -1.72
N THR A 48 10.99 -2.12 -2.54
CA THR A 48 12.16 -1.32 -2.22
C THR A 48 11.88 -0.34 -1.09
N LEU A 49 10.72 0.34 -1.10
CA LEU A 49 10.30 1.25 -0.03
C LEU A 49 10.20 0.56 1.32
N VAL A 50 9.69 -0.68 1.37
CA VAL A 50 9.56 -1.43 2.61
C VAL A 50 10.83 -2.20 3.01
N GLY A 51 11.87 -2.19 2.17
CA GLY A 51 13.17 -2.82 2.44
C GLY A 51 13.25 -4.31 2.11
N LEU A 52 12.27 -4.85 1.37
CA LEU A 52 12.30 -6.23 0.86
C LEU A 52 13.24 -6.39 -0.34
N LEU A 53 13.56 -5.31 -1.03
CA LEU A 53 14.57 -5.26 -2.08
C LEU A 53 15.63 -4.23 -1.73
N PRO A 54 16.92 -4.55 -1.96
CA PRO A 54 18.01 -3.63 -1.70
C PRO A 54 18.01 -2.45 -2.69
N VAL A 55 18.43 -1.29 -2.20
CA VAL A 55 18.71 -0.12 -3.03
C VAL A 55 20.10 -0.24 -3.63
N HIS A 56 20.21 -0.13 -4.94
CA HIS A 56 21.50 -0.10 -5.65
C HIS A 56 22.14 1.29 -5.57
N SER A 57 21.37 2.35 -5.84
CA SER A 57 21.76 3.75 -5.66
C SER A 57 20.56 4.63 -5.41
N GLY A 58 20.80 5.89 -5.01
CA GLY A 58 19.75 6.81 -4.61
C GLY A 58 19.45 6.72 -3.11
N ARG A 59 18.38 7.37 -2.68
CA ARG A 59 18.05 7.53 -1.25
C ARG A 59 16.57 7.40 -0.99
N ILE A 60 16.20 6.89 0.19
CA ILE A 60 14.84 6.83 0.72
C ILE A 60 14.84 7.51 2.08
N GLU A 61 13.98 8.51 2.25
CA GLU A 61 13.76 9.20 3.52
C GLU A 61 12.30 9.03 3.96
N PHE A 62 12.11 8.68 5.23
CA PHE A 62 10.80 8.57 5.85
C PHE A 62 10.78 9.39 7.15
N MET A 63 9.83 10.31 7.28
CA MET A 63 9.72 11.24 8.41
C MET A 63 11.02 12.04 8.65
N GLY A 64 11.75 12.38 7.57
CA GLY A 64 13.03 13.10 7.63
C GLY A 64 14.24 12.24 8.02
N GLN A 65 14.07 10.94 8.21
CA GLN A 65 15.14 9.99 8.51
C GLN A 65 15.51 9.19 7.25
N ASP A 66 16.81 9.03 7.01
CA ASP A 66 17.31 8.14 5.96
C ASP A 66 17.07 6.67 6.35
N ILE A 67 16.25 5.97 5.55
CA ILE A 67 15.92 4.56 5.75
C ILE A 67 16.50 3.68 4.62
N THR A 68 17.34 4.21 3.75
CA THR A 68 17.83 3.54 2.54
C THR A 68 18.39 2.15 2.80
N ARG A 69 19.16 1.99 3.86
CA ARG A 69 19.78 0.70 4.27
C ARG A 69 19.13 0.07 5.49
N MET A 70 18.04 0.66 5.98
CA MET A 70 17.34 0.16 7.17
C MET A 70 16.61 -1.16 6.86
N PRO A 71 16.72 -2.19 7.70
CA PRO A 71 16.05 -3.47 7.49
C PRO A 71 14.53 -3.36 7.64
N VAL A 72 13.81 -4.31 7.00
CA VAL A 72 12.33 -4.35 6.94
C VAL A 72 11.67 -4.15 8.32
N PHE A 73 12.13 -4.88 9.33
CA PHE A 73 11.51 -4.86 10.66
C PHE A 73 11.65 -3.50 11.36
N GLU A 74 12.73 -2.76 11.11
CA GLU A 74 12.91 -1.40 11.65
C GLU A 74 11.98 -0.41 10.94
N ARG A 75 11.88 -0.50 9.60
CA ARG A 75 10.91 0.32 8.83
C ARG A 75 9.46 0.06 9.29
N ALA A 76 9.11 -1.21 9.57
CA ALA A 76 7.81 -1.54 10.15
C ALA A 76 7.61 -0.90 11.53
N ARG A 77 8.62 -0.92 12.40
CA ARG A 77 8.59 -0.25 13.73
C ARG A 77 8.48 1.27 13.61
N MET A 78 9.01 1.88 12.57
CA MET A 78 8.83 3.31 12.31
C MET A 78 7.39 3.65 11.88
N GLY A 79 6.60 2.65 11.49
CA GLY A 79 5.20 2.79 11.12
C GLY A 79 4.93 2.66 9.62
N ILE A 80 5.75 1.94 8.89
CA ILE A 80 5.43 1.55 7.52
C ILE A 80 4.69 0.22 7.55
N GLY A 81 3.38 0.24 7.25
CA GLY A 81 2.55 -0.94 7.05
C GLY A 81 2.55 -1.35 5.58
N TYR A 82 2.57 -2.64 5.29
CA TYR A 82 2.59 -3.14 3.92
C TYR A 82 1.61 -4.30 3.71
N VAL A 83 0.79 -4.18 2.69
CA VAL A 83 -0.06 -5.26 2.18
C VAL A 83 0.44 -5.63 0.79
N PRO A 84 1.13 -6.75 0.63
CA PRO A 84 1.66 -7.20 -0.65
C PRO A 84 0.56 -7.72 -1.57
N GLN A 85 0.85 -7.75 -2.87
CA GLN A 85 0.08 -8.50 -3.85
C GLN A 85 -0.06 -9.96 -3.39
N GLY A 86 -1.26 -10.55 -3.53
CA GLY A 86 -1.53 -11.92 -3.08
C GLY A 86 -1.82 -12.06 -1.58
N ARG A 87 -1.97 -10.96 -0.83
CA ARG A 87 -2.48 -10.88 0.56
C ARG A 87 -1.56 -11.48 1.62
N LEU A 88 -0.89 -12.59 1.36
CA LEU A 88 0.04 -13.32 2.23
C LEU A 88 -0.49 -13.53 3.66
N LEU A 89 -1.71 -14.08 3.78
CA LEU A 89 -2.30 -14.45 5.07
C LEU A 89 -1.77 -15.79 5.58
N PHE A 90 -1.80 -15.97 6.88
CA PHE A 90 -1.62 -17.26 7.52
C PHE A 90 -2.93 -18.05 7.41
N GLY A 91 -3.07 -18.87 6.36
CA GLY A 91 -4.33 -19.55 6.02
C GLY A 91 -4.87 -20.49 7.10
N GLN A 92 -4.00 -21.06 7.95
CA GLN A 92 -4.39 -21.95 9.05
C GLN A 92 -4.79 -21.18 10.31
N LEU A 93 -4.39 -19.92 10.44
CA LEU A 93 -4.80 -19.04 11.53
C LEU A 93 -6.21 -18.48 11.26
N THR A 94 -6.93 -18.18 12.34
CA THR A 94 -8.21 -17.46 12.27
C THR A 94 -8.02 -16.02 11.79
N VAL A 95 -9.12 -15.33 11.51
CA VAL A 95 -9.11 -13.89 11.21
C VAL A 95 -8.48 -13.12 12.36
N GLU A 96 -8.96 -13.35 13.60
CA GLU A 96 -8.46 -12.65 14.78
C GLU A 96 -6.97 -12.92 15.00
N GLU A 97 -6.54 -14.17 14.90
CA GLU A 97 -5.10 -14.52 15.01
C GLU A 97 -4.25 -13.84 13.94
N ASN A 98 -4.73 -13.77 12.68
CA ASN A 98 -4.04 -13.01 11.64
C ASN A 98 -3.86 -11.53 12.01
N LEU A 99 -4.91 -10.89 12.54
CA LEU A 99 -4.85 -9.50 12.99
C LEU A 99 -3.83 -9.33 14.13
N LEU A 100 -3.84 -10.24 15.11
CA LEU A 100 -2.96 -10.21 16.28
C LEU A 100 -1.48 -10.36 15.93
N THR A 101 -1.12 -11.01 14.81
CA THR A 101 0.29 -11.16 14.40
C THR A 101 1.02 -9.82 14.24
N SER A 102 0.30 -8.74 13.95
CA SER A 102 0.89 -7.40 13.75
C SER A 102 1.12 -6.61 15.03
N LEU A 103 0.60 -7.05 16.18
CA LEU A 103 0.83 -6.39 17.47
C LEU A 103 2.29 -6.44 17.94
N ASN A 104 3.05 -7.42 17.45
CA ASN A 104 4.47 -7.59 17.79
C ASN A 104 5.38 -6.45 17.29
N THR A 105 4.85 -5.51 16.50
CA THR A 105 5.59 -4.29 16.10
C THR A 105 5.76 -3.30 17.26
N GLY A 106 5.05 -3.50 18.39
CA GLY A 106 5.24 -2.75 19.63
C GLY A 106 4.48 -1.43 19.76
N ARG A 107 3.71 -1.02 18.77
CA ARG A 107 2.94 0.26 18.80
C ARG A 107 1.61 0.14 19.53
N LEU A 108 0.87 -0.94 19.31
CA LEU A 108 -0.44 -1.17 19.90
C LEU A 108 -0.44 -2.48 20.69
N LYS A 109 -1.32 -2.58 21.71
CA LYS A 109 -1.43 -3.76 22.59
C LYS A 109 -2.69 -4.59 22.32
N LYS A 110 -3.62 -4.09 21.51
CA LYS A 110 -4.86 -4.78 21.11
C LYS A 110 -5.21 -4.40 19.68
N ILE A 111 -6.06 -5.19 19.03
CA ILE A 111 -6.63 -4.83 17.74
C ILE A 111 -7.44 -3.53 17.93
N PRO A 112 -7.16 -2.46 17.15
CA PRO A 112 -7.93 -1.23 17.24
C PRO A 112 -9.38 -1.45 16.87
N ASP A 113 -10.29 -0.80 17.57
CA ASP A 113 -11.73 -0.86 17.27
C ASP A 113 -12.02 -0.35 15.84
N LEU A 114 -11.23 0.62 15.38
CA LEU A 114 -11.25 1.14 14.00
C LEU A 114 -11.15 0.04 12.92
N VAL A 115 -10.38 -1.05 13.15
CA VAL A 115 -10.27 -2.15 12.19
C VAL A 115 -11.64 -2.80 11.94
N TYR A 116 -12.42 -3.00 12.99
CA TYR A 116 -13.77 -3.56 12.91
C TYR A 116 -14.81 -2.53 12.44
N GLU A 117 -14.59 -1.24 12.69
CA GLU A 117 -15.42 -0.17 12.14
C GLU A 117 -15.23 0.01 10.63
N LEU A 118 -14.01 -0.20 10.13
CA LEU A 118 -13.69 -0.17 8.70
C LEU A 118 -14.19 -1.43 7.99
N PHE A 119 -14.07 -2.59 8.64
CA PHE A 119 -14.44 -3.89 8.10
C PHE A 119 -15.29 -4.69 9.11
N PRO A 120 -16.60 -4.35 9.29
CA PRO A 120 -17.46 -5.02 10.27
C PRO A 120 -17.55 -6.54 10.10
N VAL A 121 -17.43 -7.01 8.87
CA VAL A 121 -17.43 -8.43 8.53
C VAL A 121 -16.31 -9.22 9.23
N LEU A 122 -15.17 -8.59 9.55
CA LEU A 122 -14.07 -9.25 10.26
C LEU A 122 -14.45 -9.68 11.68
N SER A 123 -15.26 -8.87 12.37
CA SER A 123 -15.79 -9.23 13.68
C SER A 123 -16.71 -10.45 13.61
N GLN A 124 -17.57 -10.52 12.57
CA GLN A 124 -18.51 -11.64 12.39
C GLN A 124 -17.82 -12.95 12.06
N MET A 125 -16.64 -12.91 11.48
CA MET A 125 -15.90 -14.10 11.05
C MET A 125 -14.57 -14.29 11.81
N LYS A 126 -14.39 -13.66 12.96
CA LYS A 126 -13.13 -13.62 13.70
C LYS A 126 -12.53 -15.01 14.00
N ASP A 127 -13.39 -16.00 14.25
CA ASP A 127 -13.01 -17.39 14.57
C ASP A 127 -12.84 -18.29 13.32
N ARG A 128 -13.10 -17.75 12.11
CA ARG A 128 -12.94 -18.52 10.86
C ARG A 128 -11.49 -18.52 10.42
N LYS A 129 -11.00 -19.66 9.89
CA LYS A 129 -9.67 -19.74 9.29
C LYS A 129 -9.59 -18.87 8.04
N ALA A 130 -8.53 -18.07 7.93
CA ALA A 130 -8.34 -17.13 6.83
C ALA A 130 -8.27 -17.80 5.45
N GLY A 131 -7.77 -19.05 5.39
CA GLY A 131 -7.72 -19.83 4.15
C GLY A 131 -9.08 -20.20 3.58
N ASN A 132 -10.16 -20.18 4.39
CA ASN A 132 -11.52 -20.53 3.99
C ASN A 132 -12.37 -19.32 3.60
N LEU A 133 -11.76 -18.13 3.51
CA LEU A 133 -12.44 -16.89 3.15
C LEU A 133 -12.40 -16.66 1.64
N SER A 134 -13.39 -15.88 1.14
CA SER A 134 -13.32 -15.37 -0.24
C SER A 134 -12.13 -14.45 -0.45
N GLY A 135 -11.67 -14.27 -1.70
CA GLY A 135 -10.55 -13.39 -1.99
C GLY A 135 -10.73 -11.95 -1.47
N GLY A 136 -11.94 -11.40 -1.56
CA GLY A 136 -12.23 -10.06 -1.02
C GLY A 136 -12.18 -10.02 0.50
N GLN A 137 -12.71 -11.04 1.19
CA GLN A 137 -12.61 -11.16 2.65
C GLN A 137 -11.16 -11.30 3.11
N GLN A 138 -10.37 -12.09 2.40
CA GLN A 138 -8.93 -12.20 2.65
C GLN A 138 -8.21 -10.85 2.50
N GLN A 139 -8.60 -10.06 1.51
CA GLN A 139 -8.03 -8.71 1.32
C GLN A 139 -8.37 -7.79 2.49
N MET A 140 -9.61 -7.82 2.99
CA MET A 140 -10.01 -7.07 4.18
C MET A 140 -9.21 -7.50 5.42
N VAL A 141 -8.96 -8.80 5.61
CA VAL A 141 -8.09 -9.31 6.68
C VAL A 141 -6.66 -8.80 6.52
N ALA A 142 -6.10 -8.81 5.30
CA ALA A 142 -4.74 -8.36 5.04
C ALA A 142 -4.58 -6.86 5.35
N ILE A 143 -5.54 -6.03 4.93
CA ILE A 143 -5.56 -4.59 5.25
C ILE A 143 -5.75 -4.39 6.76
N GLY A 144 -6.72 -5.06 7.37
CA GLY A 144 -6.96 -5.01 8.81
C GLY A 144 -5.74 -5.39 9.64
N ARG A 145 -5.01 -6.44 9.22
CA ARG A 145 -3.75 -6.84 9.82
C ARG A 145 -2.70 -5.73 9.76
N ALA A 146 -2.54 -5.09 8.61
CA ALA A 146 -1.59 -3.99 8.47
C ALA A 146 -1.99 -2.79 9.36
N LEU A 147 -3.29 -2.47 9.43
CA LEU A 147 -3.82 -1.40 10.29
C LEU A 147 -3.67 -1.70 11.79
N THR A 148 -3.70 -2.97 12.20
CA THR A 148 -3.48 -3.38 13.59
C THR A 148 -2.08 -3.00 14.10
N ALA A 149 -1.11 -2.81 13.21
CA ALA A 149 0.22 -2.30 13.57
C ALA A 149 0.23 -0.80 13.90
N GLY A 150 -0.84 -0.04 13.63
CA GLY A 150 -0.92 1.41 13.80
C GLY A 150 0.03 2.17 12.85
N PRO A 151 -0.03 1.94 11.53
CA PRO A 151 0.91 2.54 10.60
C PRO A 151 0.71 4.05 10.44
N SER A 152 1.80 4.79 10.25
CA SER A 152 1.77 6.18 9.78
C SER A 152 1.70 6.25 8.24
N LEU A 153 2.23 5.21 7.56
CA LEU A 153 2.15 5.00 6.12
C LEU A 153 1.65 3.58 5.84
N LEU A 154 0.51 3.45 5.19
CA LEU A 154 -0.04 2.19 4.70
C LEU A 154 0.27 2.05 3.21
N ILE A 155 1.04 1.03 2.83
CA ILE A 155 1.37 0.71 1.45
C ILE A 155 0.54 -0.50 1.01
N LEU A 156 -0.23 -0.36 -0.08
CA LEU A 156 -1.11 -1.40 -0.64
C LEU A 156 -0.68 -1.73 -2.07
N ASP A 157 -0.25 -2.96 -2.31
CA ASP A 157 0.19 -3.41 -3.64
C ASP A 157 -0.93 -4.16 -4.35
N GLU A 158 -1.53 -3.52 -5.36
CA GLU A 158 -2.67 -4.00 -6.16
C GLU A 158 -3.82 -4.56 -5.29
N PRO A 159 -4.39 -3.73 -4.39
CA PRO A 159 -5.40 -4.20 -3.43
C PRO A 159 -6.70 -4.69 -4.03
N THR A 160 -6.97 -4.42 -5.32
CA THR A 160 -8.22 -4.83 -5.99
C THR A 160 -8.07 -6.06 -6.87
N GLU A 161 -6.84 -6.62 -7.01
CA GLU A 161 -6.59 -7.74 -7.91
C GLU A 161 -7.39 -8.99 -7.52
N GLY A 162 -8.14 -9.54 -8.50
CA GLY A 162 -8.95 -10.76 -8.32
C GLY A 162 -10.09 -10.60 -7.32
N ILE A 163 -10.62 -9.39 -7.14
CA ILE A 163 -11.69 -9.07 -6.20
C ILE A 163 -12.97 -8.64 -6.95
N GLN A 164 -14.13 -9.04 -6.43
CA GLN A 164 -15.42 -8.68 -6.99
C GLN A 164 -15.70 -7.17 -6.84
N PRO A 165 -16.39 -6.53 -7.84
CA PRO A 165 -16.64 -5.09 -7.83
C PRO A 165 -17.34 -4.54 -6.58
N SER A 166 -18.22 -5.31 -5.94
CA SER A 166 -18.88 -4.91 -4.70
C SER A 166 -17.89 -4.73 -3.55
N ILE A 167 -16.95 -5.68 -3.42
CA ILE A 167 -15.92 -5.65 -2.38
C ILE A 167 -14.88 -4.54 -2.65
N ILE A 168 -14.56 -4.27 -3.92
CA ILE A 168 -13.70 -3.13 -4.30
C ILE A 168 -14.29 -1.82 -3.77
N LYS A 169 -15.61 -1.63 -3.88
CA LYS A 169 -16.30 -0.44 -3.33
C LYS A 169 -16.22 -0.38 -1.81
N GLU A 170 -16.35 -1.51 -1.13
CA GLU A 170 -16.23 -1.57 0.33
C GLU A 170 -14.81 -1.22 0.78
N ILE A 171 -13.78 -1.74 0.10
CA ILE A 171 -12.38 -1.40 0.39
C ILE A 171 -12.13 0.10 0.13
N ALA A 172 -12.63 0.66 -0.97
CA ALA A 172 -12.51 2.09 -1.24
C ALA A 172 -13.13 2.94 -0.13
N ALA A 173 -14.37 2.62 0.28
CA ALA A 173 -15.05 3.32 1.36
C ALA A 173 -14.29 3.21 2.70
N ALA A 174 -13.73 2.04 3.00
CA ALA A 174 -12.91 1.83 4.20
C ALA A 174 -11.63 2.68 4.18
N LEU A 175 -10.93 2.78 3.04
CA LEU A 175 -9.71 3.59 2.91
C LEU A 175 -10.02 5.09 3.00
N ILE A 176 -11.12 5.55 2.41
CA ILE A 176 -11.58 6.95 2.55
C ILE A 176 -11.91 7.25 4.01
N LYS A 177 -12.65 6.36 4.69
CA LYS A 177 -12.97 6.50 6.12
C LYS A 177 -11.70 6.50 6.98
N LEU A 178 -10.71 5.64 6.68
CA LEU A 178 -9.42 5.61 7.36
C LEU A 178 -8.73 6.98 7.31
N GLN A 179 -8.65 7.60 6.12
CA GLN A 179 -8.04 8.90 5.92
C GLN A 179 -8.75 10.02 6.68
N GLN A 180 -10.08 9.94 6.80
CA GLN A 180 -10.87 10.92 7.54
C GLN A 180 -10.74 10.75 9.06
N ALA A 181 -10.56 9.51 9.54
CA ALA A 181 -10.56 9.18 10.96
C ALA A 181 -9.16 9.17 11.59
N THR A 182 -8.10 9.18 10.79
CA THR A 182 -6.72 9.04 11.26
C THR A 182 -5.74 9.88 10.46
N ASP A 183 -4.53 10.00 11.00
CA ASP A 183 -3.39 10.62 10.30
C ASP A 183 -2.65 9.65 9.38
N CYS A 184 -3.21 8.47 9.08
CA CYS A 184 -2.59 7.47 8.24
C CYS A 184 -2.50 7.95 6.79
N THR A 185 -1.29 7.97 6.27
CA THR A 185 -1.00 8.26 4.87
C THR A 185 -1.14 6.98 4.06
N VAL A 186 -1.71 7.04 2.85
CA VAL A 186 -1.98 5.85 2.03
C VAL A 186 -1.23 5.93 0.70
N LEU A 187 -0.37 4.95 0.43
CA LEU A 187 0.27 4.75 -0.86
C LEU A 187 -0.24 3.44 -1.46
N LEU A 188 -0.82 3.48 -2.65
CA LEU A 188 -1.32 2.27 -3.30
C LEU A 188 -0.82 2.15 -4.73
N SER A 189 -0.62 0.92 -5.22
CA SER A 189 -0.43 0.63 -6.64
C SER A 189 -1.73 0.11 -7.23
N GLU A 190 -2.06 0.52 -8.45
CA GLU A 190 -3.29 0.10 -9.09
C GLU A 190 -3.23 0.11 -10.63
N GLN A 191 -4.11 -0.70 -11.20
CA GLN A 191 -4.44 -0.69 -12.63
C GLN A 191 -5.89 -0.24 -12.85
N VAL A 192 -6.76 -0.44 -11.85
CA VAL A 192 -8.17 -0.04 -11.87
C VAL A 192 -8.27 1.44 -11.56
N LEU A 193 -8.21 2.27 -12.63
CA LEU A 193 -8.17 3.73 -12.49
C LEU A 193 -9.36 4.29 -11.71
N SER A 194 -10.56 3.72 -11.87
CA SER A 194 -11.75 4.18 -11.12
C SER A 194 -11.60 4.01 -9.61
N PHE A 195 -10.97 2.93 -9.15
CA PHE A 195 -10.66 2.74 -7.74
C PHE A 195 -9.58 3.74 -7.27
N ALA A 196 -8.49 3.86 -8.03
CA ALA A 196 -7.41 4.79 -7.70
C ALA A 196 -7.93 6.23 -7.53
N VAL A 197 -8.73 6.72 -8.49
CA VAL A 197 -9.34 8.07 -8.45
C VAL A 197 -10.30 8.23 -7.26
N SER A 198 -11.00 7.17 -6.86
CA SER A 198 -11.93 7.25 -5.72
C SER A 198 -11.23 7.41 -4.37
N VAL A 199 -10.00 6.87 -4.23
CA VAL A 199 -9.26 6.82 -2.96
C VAL A 199 -8.16 7.88 -2.89
N ALA A 200 -7.41 8.08 -4.00
CA ALA A 200 -6.21 8.91 -3.99
C ALA A 200 -6.51 10.40 -4.20
N ASP A 201 -5.66 11.26 -3.65
CA ASP A 201 -5.63 12.70 -3.90
C ASP A 201 -4.75 13.05 -5.10
N ARG A 202 -3.72 12.20 -5.35
CA ARG A 202 -2.76 12.36 -6.43
C ARG A 202 -2.48 11.02 -7.12
N LEU A 203 -2.32 11.10 -8.45
CA LEU A 203 -1.98 9.97 -9.31
C LEU A 203 -0.53 10.13 -9.78
N VAL A 204 0.24 9.07 -9.74
CA VAL A 204 1.63 9.01 -10.22
C VAL A 204 1.74 7.86 -11.20
N VAL A 205 2.16 8.13 -12.43
CA VAL A 205 2.34 7.09 -13.45
C VAL A 205 3.78 6.58 -13.40
N LEU A 206 3.90 5.28 -13.16
CA LEU A 206 5.17 4.56 -13.23
C LEU A 206 5.20 3.73 -14.52
N GLU A 207 6.17 4.01 -15.37
CA GLU A 207 6.40 3.28 -16.61
C GLU A 207 7.85 2.88 -16.73
N ARG A 208 8.11 1.58 -17.03
CA ARG A 208 9.47 1.01 -17.20
C ARG A 208 10.44 1.43 -16.09
N GLY A 209 9.96 1.44 -14.86
CA GLY A 209 10.78 1.73 -13.69
C GLY A 209 11.10 3.21 -13.46
N ALA A 210 10.44 4.14 -14.12
CA ALA A 210 10.58 5.58 -13.92
C ALA A 210 9.21 6.24 -13.70
N VAL A 211 9.19 7.34 -12.94
CA VAL A 211 8.01 8.21 -12.83
C VAL A 211 7.95 9.08 -14.09
N VAL A 212 6.89 8.92 -14.88
CA VAL A 212 6.72 9.65 -16.15
C VAL A 212 5.67 10.75 -16.07
N HIS A 213 4.74 10.68 -15.11
CA HIS A 213 3.70 11.69 -14.94
C HIS A 213 3.22 11.74 -13.49
N SER A 214 2.80 12.91 -13.03
CA SER A 214 2.17 13.08 -11.72
C SER A 214 1.14 14.19 -11.81
N CYS A 215 -0.09 13.93 -11.34
CA CYS A 215 -1.21 14.88 -11.42
C CYS A 215 -2.19 14.69 -10.25
N GLY A 216 -3.08 15.65 -10.08
CA GLY A 216 -4.23 15.51 -9.18
C GLY A 216 -5.29 14.54 -9.72
N LYS A 217 -6.50 14.60 -9.15
CA LYS A 217 -7.65 13.77 -9.57
C LYS A 217 -8.71 14.56 -10.38
N GLY A 218 -8.33 15.70 -10.97
CA GLY A 218 -9.21 16.46 -11.85
C GLY A 218 -9.57 15.68 -13.12
N ALA A 219 -10.70 15.99 -13.75
CA ALA A 219 -11.18 15.24 -14.93
C ALA A 219 -10.15 15.22 -16.06
N GLY A 220 -9.49 16.37 -16.37
CA GLY A 220 -8.45 16.45 -17.39
C GLY A 220 -7.19 15.64 -17.02
N ASP A 221 -6.84 15.60 -15.74
CA ASP A 221 -5.70 14.83 -15.21
C ASP A 221 -5.95 13.31 -15.38
N VAL A 222 -7.18 12.86 -15.07
CA VAL A 222 -7.58 11.45 -15.21
C VAL A 222 -7.51 11.01 -16.67
N ASP A 223 -7.91 11.86 -17.62
CA ASP A 223 -7.85 11.53 -19.04
C ASP A 223 -6.39 11.45 -19.55
N ALA A 224 -5.51 12.32 -19.05
CA ALA A 224 -4.07 12.20 -19.30
C ALA A 224 -3.50 10.86 -18.79
N VAL A 225 -3.89 10.41 -17.60
CA VAL A 225 -3.45 9.12 -17.04
C VAL A 225 -4.00 7.94 -17.84
N LYS A 226 -5.24 8.00 -18.36
CA LYS A 226 -5.81 6.96 -19.23
C LYS A 226 -4.94 6.70 -20.46
N ALA A 227 -4.33 7.74 -21.05
CA ALA A 227 -3.47 7.59 -22.22
C ALA A 227 -2.28 6.64 -21.95
N PHE A 228 -1.73 6.62 -20.74
CA PHE A 228 -0.67 5.68 -20.34
C PHE A 228 -1.16 4.25 -20.12
N LEU A 229 -2.47 4.05 -19.96
CA LEU A 229 -3.07 2.73 -19.75
C LEU A 229 -3.60 2.09 -21.03
N THR A 230 -3.76 2.84 -22.11
CA THR A 230 -4.55 2.48 -23.32
C THR A 230 -3.72 1.95 -24.49
N ILE A 231 -2.49 1.48 -24.34
CA ILE A 231 -1.72 0.92 -25.49
C ILE A 231 -1.49 -0.56 -25.29
#